data_0fbaefdde5451376a1921988b1588778
#
_entry.id   0fbaefdde5451376a1921988b1588778
#
_cell.length_a   1.000
_cell.length_b   1.000
_cell.length_c   1.000
_cell.angle_alpha   90.00
_cell.angle_beta   90.00
_cell.angle_gamma   90.00
#
_symmetry.space_group_name_H-M   'P 1'
#
loop_
_entity.id
_entity.type
_entity.pdbx_description
1 polymer ?
#
loop_
_entity_poly.entity_id
_entity_poly.type
_entity_poly.pdbx_seq_one_letter_code
_entity_poly.pdbx_strand_id
1 'polypeptide(L)'
;IQSVYFVGAGGIGMSALVRYFLSKGKVVAGYDRTPTPLTENLIAEGAQIHYEENVSLIPEACKDPKSTLVVLTPAVPQEHEELVYFRNNGFEIQKRAQVLGTITHSSKGLCVAGTHGKTTTSTMTAHLFHQSHVECTAFLGGISKNYGTNLLLSQKSPYTVIEADEFDRSFHWLSPYMSVITATDPDHLDIYGTEEAYLESFEHYTTLIQPGGALIIRKGISLQPKVQSGVRVYTYSRDEGDFHAENIRIGNGEIFIDFVAPDTRINDIQLGVPVSINIENGVAAMALAHLNGVTDEEIRQGMNSFRGVDRRFDFKIKNDQVVFLSDYAHHPSEIKQSVLSIRELYKDKKITAIFQPHLYTRTRDFYQDFADSLSLLDEVILTDIYPARETPIPGVTSKLIYDNLRPGIEKSMCKKEEILNILKDKNIEVLITLGAGDIDNYVPEIKKELERMKNDE
;
A
#
# COMPACT_ATOMS: atom_id res chain seq x y z
N ILE A 1 9.02 -27.35 -11.95
CA ILE A 1 9.45 -26.02 -12.42
C ILE A 1 10.87 -25.76 -11.95
N GLN A 2 11.79 -25.51 -12.88
CA GLN A 2 13.19 -25.19 -12.60
C GLN A 2 13.47 -23.71 -12.77
N SER A 3 12.73 -23.05 -13.67
CA SER A 3 12.90 -21.65 -13.99
C SER A 3 11.56 -20.91 -14.01
N VAL A 4 11.60 -19.63 -13.73
CA VAL A 4 10.44 -18.74 -13.77
C VAL A 4 10.81 -17.49 -14.55
N TYR A 5 9.99 -17.15 -15.53
CA TYR A 5 10.17 -15.97 -16.36
C TYR A 5 9.07 -14.95 -16.13
N PHE A 6 9.46 -13.72 -15.82
CA PHE A 6 8.52 -12.64 -15.51
C PHE A 6 8.40 -11.66 -16.67
N VAL A 7 7.20 -11.49 -17.18
CA VAL A 7 6.89 -10.42 -18.15
C VAL A 7 6.30 -9.25 -17.36
N GLY A 8 7.13 -8.24 -17.10
CA GLY A 8 6.83 -7.12 -16.21
C GLY A 8 7.37 -7.34 -14.79
N ALA A 9 8.66 -7.56 -14.65
CA ALA A 9 9.30 -7.97 -13.40
C ALA A 9 9.39 -6.87 -12.33
N GLY A 10 9.39 -5.59 -12.72
CA GLY A 10 9.74 -4.45 -11.85
C GLY A 10 8.60 -3.85 -11.04
N GLY A 11 7.38 -4.35 -11.17
CA GLY A 11 6.28 -3.92 -10.31
C GLY A 11 6.47 -4.42 -8.86
N ILE A 12 5.98 -3.67 -7.88
CA ILE A 12 6.12 -4.01 -6.44
C ILE A 12 5.63 -5.44 -6.17
N GLY A 13 4.45 -5.80 -6.68
CA GLY A 13 3.90 -7.13 -6.47
C GLY A 13 4.65 -8.24 -7.21
N MET A 14 5.14 -7.95 -8.42
CA MET A 14 5.92 -8.92 -9.21
C MET A 14 7.30 -9.14 -8.61
N SER A 15 7.96 -8.11 -8.14
CA SER A 15 9.29 -8.21 -7.54
C SER A 15 9.30 -9.08 -6.27
N ALA A 16 8.22 -9.08 -5.50
CA ALA A 16 8.09 -10.01 -4.37
C ALA A 16 8.09 -11.47 -4.82
N LEU A 17 7.38 -11.80 -5.90
CA LEU A 17 7.41 -13.14 -6.47
C LEU A 17 8.80 -13.50 -7.05
N VAL A 18 9.47 -12.57 -7.71
CA VAL A 18 10.86 -12.76 -8.19
C VAL A 18 11.74 -13.20 -7.02
N ARG A 19 11.71 -12.48 -5.92
CA ARG A 19 12.48 -12.80 -4.71
C ARG A 19 12.08 -14.14 -4.10
N TYR A 20 10.78 -14.42 -4.07
CA TYR A 20 10.27 -15.70 -3.57
C TYR A 20 10.87 -16.88 -4.34
N PHE A 21 10.84 -16.86 -5.67
CA PHE A 21 11.38 -17.94 -6.50
C PHE A 21 12.91 -18.03 -6.44
N LEU A 22 13.60 -16.88 -6.34
CA LEU A 22 15.05 -16.89 -6.07
C LEU A 22 15.36 -17.61 -4.74
N SER A 23 14.58 -17.35 -3.70
CA SER A 23 14.74 -18.01 -2.39
C SER A 23 14.47 -19.53 -2.44
N LYS A 24 13.71 -19.99 -3.44
CA LYS A 24 13.44 -21.42 -3.69
C LYS A 24 14.49 -22.07 -4.59
N GLY A 25 15.57 -21.37 -4.91
CA GLY A 25 16.65 -21.87 -5.76
C GLY A 25 16.31 -21.98 -7.24
N LYS A 26 15.25 -21.29 -7.70
CA LYS A 26 14.87 -21.29 -9.11
C LYS A 26 15.76 -20.34 -9.93
N VAL A 27 15.94 -20.64 -11.20
CA VAL A 27 16.47 -19.68 -12.16
C VAL A 27 15.36 -18.68 -12.46
N VAL A 28 15.61 -17.41 -12.21
CA VAL A 28 14.62 -16.34 -12.41
C VAL A 28 15.15 -15.34 -13.42
N ALA A 29 14.35 -15.08 -14.45
CA ALA A 29 14.62 -14.09 -15.46
C ALA A 29 13.35 -13.30 -15.79
N GLY A 30 13.49 -12.21 -16.52
CA GLY A 30 12.33 -11.44 -16.93
C GLY A 30 12.64 -10.21 -17.76
N TYR A 31 11.57 -9.57 -18.14
CA TYR A 31 11.56 -8.30 -18.83
C TYR A 31 10.88 -7.24 -17.98
N ASP A 32 11.38 -6.03 -18.03
CA ASP A 32 10.66 -4.83 -17.61
C ASP A 32 10.90 -3.70 -18.59
N ARG A 33 9.95 -2.76 -18.66
CA ARG A 33 10.05 -1.64 -19.60
C ARG A 33 11.11 -0.63 -19.20
N THR A 34 11.33 -0.43 -17.89
CA THR A 34 12.13 0.69 -17.39
C THR A 34 13.08 0.22 -16.29
N PRO A 35 14.39 0.54 -16.40
CA PRO A 35 15.31 0.38 -15.29
C PRO A 35 14.88 1.21 -14.09
N THR A 36 14.85 0.61 -12.91
CA THR A 36 14.53 1.27 -11.65
C THR A 36 15.47 0.76 -10.56
N PRO A 37 15.60 1.47 -9.42
CA PRO A 37 16.35 0.94 -8.27
C PRO A 37 15.86 -0.45 -7.84
N LEU A 38 14.57 -0.72 -7.96
CA LEU A 38 13.99 -2.03 -7.63
C LEU A 38 14.48 -3.12 -8.58
N THR A 39 14.44 -2.89 -9.90
CA THR A 39 14.93 -3.89 -10.88
C THR A 39 16.42 -4.11 -10.76
N GLU A 40 17.19 -3.06 -10.47
CA GLU A 40 18.64 -3.17 -10.22
C GLU A 40 18.93 -4.02 -8.99
N ASN A 41 18.15 -3.85 -7.92
CA ASN A 41 18.27 -4.70 -6.73
C ASN A 41 17.95 -6.16 -7.03
N LEU A 42 16.92 -6.44 -7.83
CA LEU A 42 16.58 -7.81 -8.23
C LEU A 42 17.71 -8.45 -9.03
N ILE A 43 18.37 -7.70 -9.91
CA ILE A 43 19.53 -8.18 -10.67
C ILE A 43 20.69 -8.49 -9.72
N ALA A 44 20.96 -7.61 -8.76
CA ALA A 44 22.00 -7.85 -7.74
C ALA A 44 21.69 -9.07 -6.87
N GLU A 45 20.41 -9.37 -6.65
CA GLU A 45 19.95 -10.55 -5.91
C GLU A 45 20.00 -11.87 -6.73
N GLY A 46 20.25 -11.80 -8.04
CA GLY A 46 20.44 -12.96 -8.91
C GLY A 46 19.44 -13.13 -10.04
N ALA A 47 18.49 -12.22 -10.21
CA ALA A 47 17.55 -12.25 -11.34
C ALA A 47 18.23 -11.73 -12.62
N GLN A 48 17.86 -12.31 -13.76
CA GLN A 48 18.35 -11.90 -15.09
C GLN A 48 17.28 -11.07 -15.78
N ILE A 49 17.33 -9.74 -15.64
CA ILE A 49 16.32 -8.82 -16.18
C ILE A 49 16.90 -8.04 -17.34
N HIS A 50 16.15 -7.95 -18.45
CA HIS A 50 16.45 -7.07 -19.56
C HIS A 50 15.30 -6.10 -19.81
N TYR A 51 15.58 -5.02 -20.58
CA TYR A 51 14.66 -3.89 -20.76
C TYR A 51 14.22 -3.69 -22.20
N GLU A 52 14.68 -4.53 -23.10
CA GLU A 52 14.23 -4.56 -24.50
C GLU A 52 13.25 -5.71 -24.70
N GLU A 53 12.15 -5.45 -25.40
CA GLU A 53 11.22 -6.46 -25.88
C GLU A 53 11.90 -7.25 -27.00
N ASN A 54 12.52 -8.38 -26.65
CA ASN A 54 13.34 -9.16 -27.57
C ASN A 54 13.44 -10.62 -27.12
N VAL A 55 12.86 -11.52 -27.90
CA VAL A 55 12.87 -12.97 -27.65
C VAL A 55 14.29 -13.53 -27.52
N SER A 56 15.26 -12.98 -28.26
CA SER A 56 16.64 -13.46 -28.22
C SER A 56 17.33 -13.20 -26.85
N LEU A 57 16.79 -12.30 -26.05
CA LEU A 57 17.30 -11.98 -24.71
C LEU A 57 16.77 -12.92 -23.62
N ILE A 58 15.80 -13.78 -23.93
CA ILE A 58 15.32 -14.80 -23.01
C ILE A 58 16.45 -15.80 -22.74
N PRO A 59 16.85 -15.99 -21.46
CA PRO A 59 17.90 -16.96 -21.14
C PRO A 59 17.57 -18.37 -21.57
N GLU A 60 18.57 -19.13 -21.97
CA GLU A 60 18.40 -20.52 -22.43
C GLU A 60 17.70 -21.40 -21.38
N ALA A 61 18.00 -21.18 -20.10
CA ALA A 61 17.35 -21.88 -19.00
C ALA A 61 15.82 -21.67 -18.93
N CYS A 62 15.31 -20.63 -19.56
CA CYS A 62 13.87 -20.28 -19.61
C CYS A 62 13.20 -20.64 -20.94
N LYS A 63 13.85 -21.43 -21.78
CA LYS A 63 13.33 -21.80 -23.11
C LYS A 63 12.69 -23.18 -23.18
N ASP A 64 12.73 -23.95 -22.11
CA ASP A 64 12.06 -25.26 -22.03
C ASP A 64 10.66 -25.11 -21.44
N PRO A 65 9.59 -25.29 -22.22
CA PRO A 65 8.22 -25.14 -21.73
C PRO A 65 7.82 -26.17 -20.66
N LYS A 66 8.54 -27.29 -20.55
CA LYS A 66 8.23 -28.31 -19.54
C LYS A 66 8.72 -27.95 -18.15
N SER A 67 9.73 -27.09 -18.06
CA SER A 67 10.37 -26.73 -16.80
C SER A 67 10.26 -25.26 -16.43
N THR A 68 9.65 -24.44 -17.28
CA THR A 68 9.54 -22.98 -17.12
C THR A 68 8.10 -22.54 -16.88
N LEU A 69 7.87 -21.78 -15.81
CA LEU A 69 6.65 -21.04 -15.57
C LEU A 69 6.83 -19.61 -16.04
N VAL A 70 5.89 -19.10 -16.82
CA VAL A 70 5.84 -17.69 -17.21
C VAL A 70 4.80 -16.96 -16.35
N VAL A 71 5.19 -15.87 -15.74
CA VAL A 71 4.34 -15.04 -14.91
C VAL A 71 4.17 -13.67 -15.55
N LEU A 72 2.93 -13.23 -15.71
CA LEU A 72 2.63 -11.94 -16.32
C LEU A 72 1.74 -11.06 -15.43
N THR A 73 1.86 -9.75 -15.62
CA THR A 73 0.98 -8.74 -15.02
C THR A 73 -0.02 -8.22 -16.06
N PRO A 74 -1.22 -7.79 -15.65
CA PRO A 74 -2.21 -7.19 -16.56
C PRO A 74 -1.73 -5.95 -17.31
N ALA A 75 -0.68 -5.29 -16.83
CA ALA A 75 -0.10 -4.10 -17.47
C ALA A 75 0.64 -4.40 -18.79
N VAL A 76 0.95 -5.66 -19.08
CA VAL A 76 1.66 -6.06 -20.30
C VAL A 76 0.67 -6.23 -21.44
N PRO A 77 0.90 -5.57 -22.61
CA PRO A 77 0.05 -5.76 -23.80
C PRO A 77 0.02 -7.21 -24.28
N GLN A 78 -1.12 -7.64 -24.80
CA GLN A 78 -1.30 -9.01 -25.29
C GLN A 78 -0.41 -9.33 -26.49
N GLU A 79 -0.05 -8.32 -27.28
CA GLU A 79 0.83 -8.39 -28.44
C GLU A 79 2.32 -8.31 -28.10
N HIS A 80 2.69 -8.24 -26.81
CA HIS A 80 4.09 -8.24 -26.39
C HIS A 80 4.85 -9.43 -26.98
N GLU A 81 5.96 -9.15 -27.65
CA GLU A 81 6.70 -10.11 -28.48
C GLU A 81 7.11 -11.36 -27.70
N GLU A 82 7.61 -11.20 -26.50
CA GLU A 82 8.03 -12.31 -25.64
C GLU A 82 6.81 -13.11 -25.13
N LEU A 83 5.71 -12.44 -24.82
CA LEU A 83 4.47 -13.10 -24.39
C LEU A 83 3.88 -13.94 -25.53
N VAL A 84 3.87 -13.41 -26.76
CA VAL A 84 3.43 -14.14 -27.96
C VAL A 84 4.32 -15.37 -28.20
N TYR A 85 5.64 -15.22 -28.02
CA TYR A 85 6.58 -16.35 -28.12
C TYR A 85 6.22 -17.46 -27.11
N PHE A 86 5.99 -17.12 -25.85
CA PHE A 86 5.65 -18.12 -24.85
C PHE A 86 4.30 -18.81 -25.13
N ARG A 87 3.31 -18.08 -25.58
CA ARG A 87 2.01 -18.66 -25.99
C ARG A 87 2.15 -19.64 -27.13
N ASN A 88 2.91 -19.26 -28.16
CA ASN A 88 3.06 -20.07 -29.38
C ASN A 88 3.90 -21.32 -29.16
N ASN A 89 4.67 -21.39 -28.09
CA ASN A 89 5.58 -22.49 -27.80
C ASN A 89 5.14 -23.38 -26.61
N GLY A 90 3.88 -23.26 -26.18
CA GLY A 90 3.27 -24.17 -25.23
C GLY A 90 3.73 -24.00 -23.78
N PHE A 91 4.20 -22.82 -23.41
CA PHE A 91 4.57 -22.53 -22.02
C PHE A 91 3.34 -22.38 -21.12
N GLU A 92 3.47 -22.80 -19.88
CA GLU A 92 2.48 -22.47 -18.84
C GLU A 92 2.61 -20.99 -18.48
N ILE A 93 1.51 -20.24 -18.67
CA ILE A 93 1.47 -18.81 -18.41
C ILE A 93 0.42 -18.55 -17.32
N GLN A 94 0.84 -17.94 -16.22
CA GLN A 94 -0.03 -17.57 -15.12
C GLN A 94 0.04 -16.06 -14.86
N LYS A 95 -1.09 -15.49 -14.50
CA LYS A 95 -1.12 -14.14 -13.93
C LYS A 95 -0.55 -14.20 -12.51
N ARG A 96 0.02 -13.09 -12.04
CA ARG A 96 0.52 -12.96 -10.66
C ARG A 96 -0.50 -13.48 -9.64
N ALA A 97 -1.77 -13.10 -9.80
CA ALA A 97 -2.83 -13.51 -8.88
C ALA A 97 -3.03 -15.04 -8.82
N GLN A 98 -2.86 -15.74 -9.94
CA GLN A 98 -2.94 -17.20 -9.99
C GLN A 98 -1.81 -17.86 -9.23
N VAL A 99 -0.60 -17.31 -9.34
CA VAL A 99 0.58 -17.80 -8.59
C VAL A 99 0.36 -17.62 -7.09
N LEU A 100 -0.13 -16.46 -6.66
CA LEU A 100 -0.48 -16.19 -5.26
C LEU A 100 -1.62 -17.11 -4.78
N GLY A 101 -2.58 -17.42 -5.66
CA GLY A 101 -3.64 -18.39 -5.39
C GLY A 101 -3.09 -19.75 -5.03
N THR A 102 -2.14 -20.25 -5.82
CA THR A 102 -1.46 -21.52 -5.56
C THR A 102 -0.73 -21.50 -4.21
N ILE A 103 -0.04 -20.40 -3.90
CA ILE A 103 0.69 -20.24 -2.63
C ILE A 103 -0.29 -20.24 -1.44
N THR A 104 -1.44 -19.53 -1.52
CA THR A 104 -2.43 -19.52 -0.44
C THR A 104 -3.16 -20.85 -0.29
N HIS A 105 -3.31 -21.61 -1.38
CA HIS A 105 -3.92 -22.93 -1.32
C HIS A 105 -3.07 -23.93 -0.52
N SER A 106 -1.76 -23.80 -0.56
CA SER A 106 -0.80 -24.68 0.12
C SER A 106 -0.34 -24.15 1.48
N SER A 107 -0.90 -23.05 1.97
CA SER A 107 -0.57 -22.43 3.24
C SER A 107 -1.83 -21.91 3.95
N LYS A 108 -1.68 -21.29 5.13
CA LYS A 108 -2.76 -20.55 5.78
C LYS A 108 -2.70 -19.08 5.36
N GLY A 109 -3.43 -18.73 4.32
CA GLY A 109 -3.47 -17.38 3.79
C GLY A 109 -4.18 -16.41 4.72
N LEU A 110 -3.47 -15.37 5.16
CA LEU A 110 -4.03 -14.23 5.88
C LEU A 110 -4.13 -13.08 4.90
N CYS A 111 -5.33 -12.84 4.37
CA CYS A 111 -5.56 -11.97 3.24
C CYS A 111 -6.26 -10.69 3.67
N VAL A 112 -5.75 -9.54 3.23
CA VAL A 112 -6.34 -8.23 3.50
C VAL A 112 -6.95 -7.68 2.22
N ALA A 113 -8.28 -7.61 2.17
CA ALA A 113 -9.06 -7.07 1.06
C ALA A 113 -9.71 -5.74 1.45
N GLY A 114 -10.18 -5.01 0.47
CA GLY A 114 -10.90 -3.76 0.65
C GLY A 114 -10.41 -2.65 -0.27
N THR A 115 -11.23 -1.64 -0.47
CA THR A 115 -10.90 -0.52 -1.35
C THR A 115 -9.71 0.29 -0.83
N HIS A 116 -9.60 0.45 0.50
CA HIS A 116 -8.59 1.27 1.16
C HIS A 116 -7.93 0.51 2.32
N GLY A 117 -6.69 0.86 2.64
CA GLY A 117 -5.99 0.35 3.80
C GLY A 117 -5.34 -1.03 3.64
N LYS A 118 -5.43 -1.66 2.48
CA LYS A 118 -4.86 -3.00 2.23
C LYS A 118 -3.35 -3.08 2.52
N THR A 119 -2.59 -2.17 1.93
CA THR A 119 -1.12 -2.20 2.01
C THR A 119 -0.63 -1.96 3.44
N THR A 120 -1.17 -0.96 4.12
CA THR A 120 -0.77 -0.67 5.50
C THR A 120 -1.20 -1.78 6.45
N THR A 121 -2.43 -2.25 6.34
CA THR A 121 -2.94 -3.33 7.22
C THR A 121 -2.20 -4.64 7.01
N SER A 122 -1.95 -5.04 5.75
CA SER A 122 -1.20 -6.27 5.46
C SER A 122 0.26 -6.18 5.92
N THR A 123 0.91 -5.03 5.73
CA THR A 123 2.30 -4.82 6.19
C THR A 123 2.39 -4.82 7.71
N MET A 124 1.43 -4.21 8.37
CA MET A 124 1.33 -4.22 9.84
C MET A 124 1.08 -5.64 10.37
N THR A 125 0.19 -6.39 9.74
CA THR A 125 -0.07 -7.81 10.06
C THR A 125 1.21 -8.63 9.91
N ALA A 126 1.88 -8.49 8.77
CA ALA A 126 3.14 -9.20 8.51
C ALA A 126 4.21 -8.89 9.57
N HIS A 127 4.32 -7.62 9.99
CA HIS A 127 5.25 -7.24 11.05
C HIS A 127 4.91 -7.88 12.40
N LEU A 128 3.62 -7.88 12.79
CA LEU A 128 3.19 -8.52 14.03
C LEU A 128 3.55 -10.00 14.07
N PHE A 129 3.35 -10.72 12.97
CA PHE A 129 3.72 -12.13 12.88
C PHE A 129 5.23 -12.34 12.81
N HIS A 130 5.92 -11.60 11.96
CA HIS A 130 7.35 -11.80 11.70
C HIS A 130 8.21 -11.59 12.95
N GLN A 131 7.91 -10.59 13.77
CA GLN A 131 8.62 -10.32 15.03
C GLN A 131 8.20 -11.24 16.17
N SER A 132 7.15 -12.05 15.99
CA SER A 132 6.62 -12.99 16.98
C SER A 132 7.20 -14.40 16.82
N HIS A 133 6.93 -15.26 17.81
CA HIS A 133 7.30 -16.68 17.73
C HIS A 133 6.55 -17.43 16.63
N VAL A 134 5.44 -16.89 16.13
CA VAL A 134 4.62 -17.52 15.08
C VAL A 134 5.26 -17.39 13.70
N GLU A 135 5.84 -16.22 13.38
CA GLU A 135 6.41 -15.90 12.08
C GLU A 135 5.39 -15.93 10.93
N CYS A 136 5.82 -15.56 9.76
CA CYS A 136 5.04 -15.68 8.51
C CYS A 136 5.94 -15.50 7.27
N THR A 137 5.44 -15.99 6.15
CA THR A 137 5.84 -15.51 4.82
C THR A 137 4.86 -14.39 4.45
N ALA A 138 5.33 -13.31 3.80
CA ALA A 138 4.47 -12.20 3.43
C ALA A 138 4.84 -11.62 2.07
N PHE A 139 3.82 -11.38 1.25
CA PHE A 139 3.91 -10.68 -0.03
C PHE A 139 3.26 -9.31 0.16
N LEU A 140 4.08 -8.26 0.20
CA LEU A 140 3.64 -6.92 0.55
C LEU A 140 3.41 -6.06 -0.69
N GLY A 141 2.42 -5.19 -0.62
CA GLY A 141 2.10 -4.24 -1.69
C GLY A 141 2.99 -2.99 -1.72
N GLY A 142 3.92 -2.87 -0.78
CA GLY A 142 4.89 -1.79 -0.69
C GLY A 142 6.15 -2.24 0.03
N ILE A 143 7.16 -1.39 0.07
CA ILE A 143 8.41 -1.68 0.78
C ILE A 143 8.21 -1.40 2.28
N SER A 144 8.38 -2.42 3.10
CA SER A 144 8.34 -2.29 4.56
C SER A 144 9.53 -1.46 5.05
N LYS A 145 9.27 -0.45 5.85
CA LYS A 145 10.35 0.35 6.47
C LYS A 145 11.08 -0.41 7.57
N ASN A 146 10.45 -1.40 8.18
CA ASN A 146 11.10 -2.26 9.16
C ASN A 146 12.16 -3.18 8.54
N TYR A 147 11.91 -3.64 7.32
CA TYR A 147 12.72 -4.71 6.71
C TYR A 147 13.39 -4.31 5.40
N GLY A 148 13.06 -3.16 4.82
CA GLY A 148 13.63 -2.67 3.57
C GLY A 148 13.28 -3.53 2.34
N THR A 149 12.19 -4.31 2.41
CA THR A 149 11.78 -5.25 1.36
C THR A 149 10.27 -5.38 1.32
N ASN A 150 9.78 -6.00 0.27
CA ASN A 150 8.37 -6.34 0.06
C ASN A 150 8.08 -7.84 0.17
N LEU A 151 9.06 -8.63 0.60
CA LEU A 151 8.92 -10.06 0.84
C LEU A 151 9.54 -10.42 2.19
N LEU A 152 8.76 -11.08 3.04
CA LEU A 152 9.25 -11.75 4.24
C LEU A 152 9.14 -13.26 4.05
N LEU A 153 10.13 -14.00 4.53
CA LEU A 153 10.19 -15.45 4.42
C LEU A 153 10.29 -16.10 5.81
N SER A 154 9.54 -17.18 6.00
CA SER A 154 9.69 -18.08 7.13
C SER A 154 9.78 -19.51 6.61
N GLN A 155 10.73 -20.28 7.14
CA GLN A 155 10.90 -21.70 6.80
C GLN A 155 9.96 -22.60 7.62
N LYS A 156 9.43 -22.12 8.74
CA LYS A 156 8.65 -22.93 9.68
C LYS A 156 7.18 -22.57 9.76
N SER A 157 6.80 -21.33 9.42
CA SER A 157 5.44 -20.87 9.62
C SER A 157 4.50 -21.34 8.50
N PRO A 158 3.29 -21.81 8.84
CA PRO A 158 2.28 -22.15 7.85
C PRO A 158 1.54 -20.89 7.30
N TYR A 159 1.76 -19.72 7.89
CA TYR A 159 1.03 -18.50 7.54
C TYR A 159 1.68 -17.74 6.40
N THR A 160 0.83 -17.27 5.48
CA THR A 160 1.24 -16.37 4.38
C THR A 160 0.35 -15.15 4.39
N VAL A 161 0.93 -13.98 4.59
CA VAL A 161 0.20 -12.69 4.56
C VAL A 161 0.21 -12.15 3.13
N ILE A 162 -0.96 -11.85 2.60
CA ILE A 162 -1.15 -11.37 1.23
C ILE A 162 -2.16 -10.23 1.20
N GLU A 163 -1.85 -9.20 0.41
CA GLU A 163 -2.82 -8.18 0.01
C GLU A 163 -3.75 -8.78 -1.05
N ALA A 164 -5.05 -8.82 -0.77
CA ALA A 164 -6.07 -9.37 -1.65
C ALA A 164 -6.64 -8.24 -2.53
N ASP A 165 -6.07 -8.10 -3.73
CA ASP A 165 -6.40 -7.02 -4.66
C ASP A 165 -7.68 -7.32 -5.43
N GLU A 166 -8.65 -6.40 -5.33
CA GLU A 166 -9.93 -6.47 -6.04
C GLU A 166 -9.82 -6.08 -7.52
N PHE A 167 -8.74 -5.39 -7.91
CA PHE A 167 -8.55 -4.98 -9.29
C PHE A 167 -8.58 -6.19 -10.23
N ASP A 168 -9.37 -6.10 -11.29
CA ASP A 168 -9.59 -7.18 -12.28
C ASP A 168 -9.97 -8.52 -11.62
N ARG A 169 -10.65 -8.48 -10.48
CA ARG A 169 -11.05 -9.67 -9.69
C ARG A 169 -9.89 -10.60 -9.33
N SER A 170 -8.68 -10.05 -9.20
CA SER A 170 -7.47 -10.82 -8.88
C SER A 170 -7.60 -11.63 -7.59
N PHE A 171 -8.30 -11.10 -6.60
CA PHE A 171 -8.50 -11.80 -5.31
C PHE A 171 -9.39 -13.05 -5.41
N HIS A 172 -10.11 -13.28 -6.52
CA HIS A 172 -10.88 -14.51 -6.74
C HIS A 172 -10.00 -15.76 -6.95
N TRP A 173 -8.72 -15.59 -7.20
CA TRP A 173 -7.78 -16.70 -7.30
C TRP A 173 -7.27 -17.19 -5.95
N LEU A 174 -7.47 -16.42 -4.88
CA LEU A 174 -6.97 -16.74 -3.56
C LEU A 174 -7.83 -17.79 -2.85
N SER A 175 -7.22 -18.48 -1.89
CA SER A 175 -7.88 -19.41 -0.97
C SER A 175 -7.59 -18.98 0.47
N PRO A 176 -8.24 -17.90 0.96
CA PRO A 176 -7.93 -17.36 2.28
C PRO A 176 -8.26 -18.33 3.41
N TYR A 177 -7.38 -18.47 4.38
CA TYR A 177 -7.70 -19.07 5.67
C TYR A 177 -8.47 -18.08 6.55
N MET A 178 -7.92 -16.88 6.71
CA MET A 178 -8.62 -15.75 7.30
C MET A 178 -8.49 -14.53 6.41
N SER A 179 -9.53 -13.71 6.39
CA SER A 179 -9.51 -12.46 5.63
C SER A 179 -10.07 -11.30 6.43
N VAL A 180 -9.45 -10.14 6.25
CA VAL A 180 -10.00 -8.84 6.65
C VAL A 180 -10.61 -8.19 5.42
N ILE A 181 -11.77 -7.56 5.56
CA ILE A 181 -12.32 -6.63 4.57
C ILE A 181 -12.43 -5.25 5.20
N THR A 182 -11.62 -4.31 4.70
CA THR A 182 -11.45 -2.97 5.29
C THR A 182 -12.51 -1.97 4.83
N ALA A 183 -12.91 -2.04 3.58
CA ALA A 183 -13.86 -1.11 2.96
C ALA A 183 -14.37 -1.70 1.65
N THR A 184 -15.55 -1.27 1.23
CA THR A 184 -16.15 -1.66 -0.06
C THR A 184 -16.68 -0.44 -0.81
N ASP A 185 -16.05 0.73 -0.60
CA ASP A 185 -16.39 1.93 -1.36
C ASP A 185 -16.13 1.69 -2.84
N PRO A 186 -17.06 2.06 -3.73
CA PRO A 186 -16.92 1.76 -5.15
C PRO A 186 -15.64 2.34 -5.75
N ASP A 187 -14.91 1.50 -6.46
CA ASP A 187 -13.71 1.86 -7.21
C ASP A 187 -13.63 0.98 -8.46
N HIS A 188 -12.71 1.31 -9.37
CA HIS A 188 -12.49 0.53 -10.60
C HIS A 188 -13.77 0.28 -11.42
N LEU A 189 -14.67 1.27 -11.50
CA LEU A 189 -15.94 1.14 -12.23
C LEU A 189 -15.75 0.99 -13.74
N ASP A 190 -14.60 1.35 -14.27
CA ASP A 190 -14.18 1.03 -15.64
C ASP A 190 -14.04 -0.47 -15.88
N ILE A 191 -13.71 -1.24 -14.84
CA ILE A 191 -13.62 -2.71 -14.87
C ILE A 191 -14.94 -3.37 -14.49
N TYR A 192 -15.57 -2.89 -13.40
CA TYR A 192 -16.78 -3.51 -12.83
C TYR A 192 -18.07 -3.05 -13.48
N GLY A 193 -18.12 -1.85 -14.04
CA GLY A 193 -19.29 -1.25 -14.67
C GLY A 193 -20.27 -0.63 -13.70
N THR A 194 -20.66 -1.30 -12.61
CA THR A 194 -21.62 -0.83 -11.61
C THR A 194 -21.13 -1.07 -10.18
N GLU A 195 -21.70 -0.33 -9.23
CA GLU A 195 -21.42 -0.52 -7.80
C GLU A 195 -21.90 -1.90 -7.32
N GLU A 196 -23.04 -2.37 -7.84
CA GLU A 196 -23.58 -3.70 -7.54
C GLU A 196 -22.59 -4.80 -7.95
N ALA A 197 -22.03 -4.72 -9.15
CA ALA A 197 -21.04 -5.70 -9.63
C ALA A 197 -19.75 -5.67 -8.78
N TYR A 198 -19.32 -4.48 -8.35
CA TYR A 198 -18.20 -4.30 -7.43
C TYR A 198 -18.47 -5.00 -6.08
N LEU A 199 -19.63 -4.76 -5.50
CA LEU A 199 -20.03 -5.37 -4.22
C LEU A 199 -20.21 -6.89 -4.34
N GLU A 200 -20.83 -7.39 -5.42
CA GLU A 200 -20.96 -8.82 -5.70
C GLU A 200 -19.62 -9.53 -5.79
N SER A 201 -18.59 -8.85 -6.29
CA SER A 201 -17.23 -9.37 -6.36
C SER A 201 -16.65 -9.63 -4.97
N PHE A 202 -16.89 -8.73 -4.00
CA PHE A 202 -16.51 -8.96 -2.61
C PHE A 202 -17.32 -10.06 -1.96
N GLU A 203 -18.64 -10.14 -2.24
CA GLU A 203 -19.47 -11.23 -1.74
C GLU A 203 -18.97 -12.59 -2.23
N HIS A 204 -18.62 -12.69 -3.52
CA HIS A 204 -18.02 -13.90 -4.07
C HIS A 204 -16.69 -14.22 -3.39
N TYR A 205 -15.84 -13.22 -3.18
CA TYR A 205 -14.58 -13.39 -2.45
C TYR A 205 -14.78 -14.01 -1.07
N THR A 206 -15.82 -13.63 -0.34
CA THR A 206 -16.11 -14.21 0.98
C THR A 206 -16.42 -15.70 0.92
N THR A 207 -16.92 -16.22 -0.21
CA THR A 207 -17.16 -17.67 -0.40
C THR A 207 -15.88 -18.49 -0.48
N LEU A 208 -14.73 -17.84 -0.74
CA LEU A 208 -13.44 -18.51 -0.93
C LEU A 208 -12.70 -18.76 0.38
N ILE A 209 -13.15 -18.17 1.48
CA ILE A 209 -12.55 -18.38 2.80
C ILE A 209 -12.76 -19.82 3.21
N GLN A 210 -11.67 -20.49 3.62
CA GLN A 210 -11.68 -21.91 3.94
C GLN A 210 -12.41 -22.21 5.24
N PRO A 211 -13.15 -23.34 5.32
CA PRO A 211 -13.73 -23.82 6.57
C PRO A 211 -12.66 -23.96 7.67
N GLY A 212 -13.03 -23.57 8.88
CA GLY A 212 -12.09 -23.50 10.01
C GLY A 212 -11.40 -22.15 10.16
N GLY A 213 -11.49 -21.30 9.14
CA GLY A 213 -10.98 -19.94 9.15
C GLY A 213 -11.99 -18.90 9.65
N ALA A 214 -11.77 -17.65 9.27
CA ALA A 214 -12.60 -16.53 9.70
C ALA A 214 -12.60 -15.37 8.70
N LEU A 215 -13.69 -14.64 8.71
CA LEU A 215 -13.83 -13.32 8.10
C LEU A 215 -13.87 -12.27 9.22
N ILE A 216 -13.05 -11.23 9.09
CA ILE A 216 -13.03 -10.07 9.98
C ILE A 216 -13.46 -8.87 9.13
N ILE A 217 -14.72 -8.47 9.25
CA ILE A 217 -15.31 -7.45 8.41
C ILE A 217 -15.47 -6.13 9.17
N ARG A 218 -15.08 -5.03 8.53
CA ARG A 218 -15.29 -3.71 9.12
C ARG A 218 -16.77 -3.44 9.31
N LYS A 219 -17.13 -2.98 10.50
CA LYS A 219 -18.52 -2.66 10.85
C LYS A 219 -19.02 -1.46 10.04
N GLY A 220 -20.25 -1.55 9.55
CA GLY A 220 -20.90 -0.49 8.81
C GLY A 220 -20.72 -0.51 7.30
N ILE A 221 -20.01 -1.48 6.73
CA ILE A 221 -19.98 -1.66 5.29
C ILE A 221 -21.22 -2.43 4.79
N SER A 222 -21.65 -2.15 3.57
CA SER A 222 -22.91 -2.67 3.02
C SER A 222 -22.84 -4.13 2.55
N LEU A 223 -21.69 -4.77 2.69
CA LEU A 223 -21.45 -6.13 2.25
C LEU A 223 -22.28 -7.15 3.02
N GLN A 224 -22.91 -8.09 2.30
CA GLN A 224 -23.56 -9.28 2.87
C GLN A 224 -22.65 -10.49 2.65
N PRO A 225 -21.87 -10.90 3.67
CA PRO A 225 -20.94 -12.02 3.51
C PRO A 225 -21.64 -13.32 3.15
N LYS A 226 -21.05 -14.08 2.23
CA LYS A 226 -21.55 -15.40 1.81
C LYS A 226 -20.54 -16.49 2.18
N VAL A 227 -20.19 -16.57 3.46
CA VAL A 227 -19.17 -17.50 3.93
C VAL A 227 -19.66 -18.94 3.94
N GLN A 228 -18.73 -19.89 3.75
CA GLN A 228 -18.99 -21.31 3.87
C GLN A 228 -19.29 -21.71 5.32
N SER A 229 -19.97 -22.86 5.48
CA SER A 229 -20.13 -23.47 6.81
C SER A 229 -18.76 -23.72 7.45
N GLY A 230 -18.64 -23.42 8.75
CA GLY A 230 -17.38 -23.54 9.48
C GLY A 230 -16.46 -22.32 9.41
N VAL A 231 -16.86 -21.26 8.72
CA VAL A 231 -16.16 -19.97 8.74
C VAL A 231 -16.80 -19.04 9.75
N ARG A 232 -16.01 -18.57 10.71
CA ARG A 232 -16.48 -17.60 11.72
C ARG A 232 -16.47 -16.20 11.13
N VAL A 233 -17.45 -15.38 11.52
CA VAL A 233 -17.52 -13.97 11.10
C VAL A 233 -17.41 -13.07 12.32
N TYR A 234 -16.43 -12.17 12.29
CA TYR A 234 -16.23 -11.15 13.30
C TYR A 234 -16.38 -9.76 12.68
N THR A 235 -16.80 -8.82 13.48
CA THR A 235 -16.81 -7.40 13.13
C THR A 235 -15.65 -6.68 13.80
N TYR A 236 -15.15 -5.63 13.16
CA TYR A 236 -14.17 -4.74 13.76
C TYR A 236 -14.41 -3.30 13.33
N SER A 237 -13.96 -2.37 14.12
CA SER A 237 -13.79 -0.97 13.74
C SER A 237 -12.88 -0.27 14.75
N ARG A 238 -12.71 1.04 14.58
CA ARG A 238 -11.99 1.85 15.55
C ARG A 238 -12.64 1.78 16.94
N ASP A 239 -13.97 1.96 17.02
CA ASP A 239 -14.66 2.25 18.28
C ASP A 239 -15.62 1.13 18.74
N GLU A 240 -15.99 0.22 17.87
CA GLU A 240 -16.97 -0.83 18.15
C GLU A 240 -16.75 -2.10 17.31
N GLY A 241 -17.43 -3.17 17.68
CA GLY A 241 -17.32 -4.48 17.06
C GLY A 241 -16.69 -5.51 18.01
N ASP A 242 -16.57 -6.75 17.51
CA ASP A 242 -15.89 -7.80 18.27
C ASP A 242 -14.44 -7.44 18.59
N PHE A 243 -13.78 -6.75 17.67
CA PHE A 243 -12.45 -6.16 17.85
C PHE A 243 -12.54 -4.65 17.66
N HIS A 244 -12.05 -3.89 18.62
CA HIS A 244 -12.05 -2.43 18.57
C HIS A 244 -10.98 -1.86 19.50
N ALA A 245 -10.82 -0.54 19.45
CA ALA A 245 -9.97 0.20 20.35
C ALA A 245 -10.80 0.94 21.40
N GLU A 246 -10.24 1.10 22.57
CA GLU A 246 -10.77 1.93 23.63
C GLU A 246 -9.67 2.79 24.25
N ASN A 247 -10.06 3.78 25.06
CA ASN A 247 -9.13 4.65 25.77
C ASN A 247 -8.07 5.25 24.83
N ILE A 248 -8.54 5.80 23.69
CA ILE A 248 -7.68 6.39 22.67
C ILE A 248 -7.14 7.73 23.17
N ARG A 249 -5.81 7.88 23.13
CA ARG A 249 -5.10 9.07 23.56
C ARG A 249 -4.22 9.55 22.44
N ILE A 250 -4.52 10.74 21.89
CA ILE A 250 -3.83 11.33 20.74
C ILE A 250 -3.29 12.70 21.13
N GLY A 251 -2.03 12.94 20.88
CA GLY A 251 -1.39 14.23 21.09
C GLY A 251 0.14 14.12 21.22
N ASN A 252 0.81 15.24 21.07
CA ASN A 252 2.27 15.36 21.15
C ASN A 252 3.03 14.40 20.21
N GLY A 253 2.47 14.16 19.02
CA GLY A 253 3.05 13.27 18.04
C GLY A 253 2.92 11.78 18.34
N GLU A 254 2.09 11.38 19.34
CA GLU A 254 1.93 9.99 19.77
C GLU A 254 0.46 9.57 19.81
N ILE A 255 0.21 8.29 19.62
CA ILE A 255 -1.10 7.66 19.79
C ILE A 255 -0.93 6.42 20.67
N PHE A 256 -1.75 6.34 21.73
CA PHE A 256 -1.89 5.16 22.59
C PHE A 256 -3.33 4.66 22.54
N ILE A 257 -3.50 3.35 22.53
CA ILE A 257 -4.82 2.71 22.56
C ILE A 257 -4.81 1.51 23.50
N ASP A 258 -6.02 1.08 23.88
CA ASP A 258 -6.26 -0.26 24.40
C ASP A 258 -6.94 -1.06 23.29
N PHE A 259 -6.50 -2.29 23.06
CA PHE A 259 -7.10 -3.22 22.10
C PHE A 259 -8.06 -4.16 22.81
N VAL A 260 -9.30 -4.23 22.33
CA VAL A 260 -10.35 -5.08 22.90
C VAL A 260 -10.73 -6.16 21.88
N ALA A 261 -10.65 -7.41 22.32
CA ALA A 261 -11.10 -8.60 21.58
C ALA A 261 -12.23 -9.28 22.39
N PRO A 262 -12.96 -10.26 21.80
CA PRO A 262 -14.03 -10.94 22.53
C PRO A 262 -13.58 -11.61 23.83
N ASP A 263 -12.32 -12.03 23.92
CA ASP A 263 -11.80 -12.85 25.01
C ASP A 263 -10.61 -12.20 25.75
N THR A 264 -10.14 -11.04 25.30
CA THR A 264 -8.99 -10.37 25.92
C THR A 264 -9.00 -8.86 25.73
N ARG A 265 -8.17 -8.20 26.54
CA ARG A 265 -7.89 -6.76 26.42
C ARG A 265 -6.40 -6.54 26.58
N ILE A 266 -5.80 -5.81 25.65
CA ILE A 266 -4.39 -5.43 25.71
C ILE A 266 -4.33 -3.92 25.91
N ASN A 267 -3.84 -3.49 27.07
CA ASN A 267 -3.79 -2.07 27.43
C ASN A 267 -2.48 -1.40 27.00
N ASP A 268 -2.52 -0.08 26.85
CA ASP A 268 -1.35 0.79 26.65
C ASP A 268 -0.50 0.39 25.44
N ILE A 269 -1.14 0.25 24.31
CA ILE A 269 -0.46 -0.01 23.04
C ILE A 269 -0.10 1.33 22.40
N GLN A 270 1.18 1.56 22.18
CA GLN A 270 1.68 2.70 21.42
C GLN A 270 1.75 2.35 19.94
N LEU A 271 1.20 3.20 19.09
CA LEU A 271 1.31 3.03 17.63
C LEU A 271 2.66 3.56 17.14
N GLY A 272 3.43 2.71 16.49
CA GLY A 272 4.74 3.07 15.93
C GLY A 272 4.66 4.09 14.79
N VAL A 273 3.57 4.06 14.01
CA VAL A 273 3.21 5.09 13.02
C VAL A 273 1.92 5.75 13.51
N PRO A 274 2.03 6.85 14.25
CA PRO A 274 0.91 7.47 14.95
C PRO A 274 0.09 8.35 14.02
N VAL A 275 -0.75 7.73 13.21
CA VAL A 275 -1.76 8.38 12.38
C VAL A 275 -3.11 7.77 12.68
N SER A 276 -4.17 8.61 12.75
CA SER A 276 -5.50 8.19 13.20
C SER A 276 -6.04 6.97 12.48
N ILE A 277 -5.86 6.88 11.16
CA ILE A 277 -6.32 5.73 10.38
C ILE A 277 -5.66 4.41 10.84
N ASN A 278 -4.46 4.47 11.37
CA ASN A 278 -3.75 3.29 11.85
C ASN A 278 -4.32 2.73 13.17
N ILE A 279 -5.20 3.44 13.84
CA ILE A 279 -5.98 2.86 14.93
C ILE A 279 -6.85 1.73 14.36
N GLU A 280 -7.63 2.00 13.36
CA GLU A 280 -8.52 1.01 12.73
C GLU A 280 -7.75 -0.06 11.96
N ASN A 281 -6.74 0.33 11.17
CA ASN A 281 -5.85 -0.63 10.50
C ASN A 281 -5.16 -1.55 11.51
N GLY A 282 -4.75 -0.98 12.65
CA GLY A 282 -4.13 -1.72 13.75
C GLY A 282 -5.07 -2.70 14.41
N VAL A 283 -6.32 -2.33 14.63
CA VAL A 283 -7.34 -3.24 15.16
C VAL A 283 -7.50 -4.47 14.27
N ALA A 284 -7.56 -4.29 12.96
CA ALA A 284 -7.64 -5.40 12.00
C ALA A 284 -6.40 -6.30 12.05
N ALA A 285 -5.21 -5.72 12.05
CA ALA A 285 -3.95 -6.46 12.11
C ALA A 285 -3.80 -7.22 13.44
N MET A 286 -4.12 -6.58 14.55
CA MET A 286 -4.08 -7.22 15.89
C MET A 286 -5.12 -8.33 16.02
N ALA A 287 -6.29 -8.19 15.39
CA ALA A 287 -7.31 -9.24 15.36
C ALA A 287 -6.77 -10.51 14.68
N LEU A 288 -6.15 -10.37 13.49
CA LEU A 288 -5.49 -11.50 12.82
C LEU A 288 -4.38 -12.12 13.67
N ALA A 289 -3.56 -11.29 14.28
CA ALA A 289 -2.46 -11.75 15.15
C ALA A 289 -3.00 -12.53 16.36
N HIS A 290 -3.97 -11.97 17.07
CA HIS A 290 -4.59 -12.59 18.25
C HIS A 290 -5.24 -13.92 17.92
N LEU A 291 -6.00 -14.00 16.82
CA LEU A 291 -6.69 -15.23 16.41
C LEU A 291 -5.74 -16.36 16.02
N ASN A 292 -4.48 -16.06 15.74
CA ASN A 292 -3.49 -17.01 15.25
C ASN A 292 -2.29 -17.22 16.21
N GLY A 293 -2.45 -16.87 17.47
CA GLY A 293 -1.52 -17.25 18.53
C GLY A 293 -0.34 -16.30 18.77
N VAL A 294 -0.32 -15.13 18.16
CA VAL A 294 0.63 -14.08 18.55
C VAL A 294 0.24 -13.60 19.96
N THR A 295 1.19 -13.58 20.90
CA THR A 295 0.90 -13.25 22.29
C THR A 295 0.60 -11.77 22.48
N ASP A 296 -0.07 -11.43 23.59
CA ASP A 296 -0.42 -10.05 23.93
C ASP A 296 0.81 -9.15 23.98
N GLU A 297 1.90 -9.62 24.58
CA GLU A 297 3.16 -8.86 24.65
C GLU A 297 3.84 -8.71 23.28
N GLU A 298 3.81 -9.75 22.47
CA GLU A 298 4.31 -9.68 21.09
C GLU A 298 3.50 -8.68 20.25
N ILE A 299 2.19 -8.63 20.43
CA ILE A 299 1.31 -7.64 19.77
C ILE A 299 1.69 -6.23 20.23
N ARG A 300 1.86 -5.99 21.52
CA ARG A 300 2.25 -4.68 22.07
C ARG A 300 3.59 -4.22 21.48
N GLN A 301 4.59 -5.07 21.53
CA GLN A 301 5.92 -4.78 21.00
C GLN A 301 5.91 -4.57 19.48
N GLY A 302 5.16 -5.38 18.75
CA GLY A 302 5.03 -5.28 17.32
C GLY A 302 4.33 -3.99 16.86
N MET A 303 3.29 -3.57 17.53
CA MET A 303 2.61 -2.31 17.23
C MET A 303 3.51 -1.11 17.48
N ASN A 304 4.26 -1.11 18.57
CA ASN A 304 5.20 -0.02 18.89
C ASN A 304 6.39 0.02 17.93
N SER A 305 6.92 -1.11 17.52
CA SER A 305 8.09 -1.19 16.64
C SER A 305 7.76 -1.04 15.15
N PHE A 306 6.50 -1.05 14.76
CA PHE A 306 6.09 -0.85 13.37
C PHE A 306 6.53 0.52 12.86
N ARG A 307 7.19 0.56 11.69
CA ARG A 307 7.74 1.79 11.10
C ARG A 307 7.03 2.23 9.83
N GLY A 308 6.09 1.44 9.34
CA GLY A 308 5.28 1.80 8.18
C GLY A 308 5.77 1.23 6.86
N VAL A 309 5.22 1.83 5.81
CA VAL A 309 5.50 1.50 4.41
C VAL A 309 6.06 2.76 3.75
N ASP A 310 7.04 2.61 2.87
CA ASP A 310 7.58 3.73 2.11
C ASP A 310 6.44 4.50 1.42
N ARG A 311 6.50 5.83 1.48
CA ARG A 311 5.55 6.76 0.87
C ARG A 311 4.12 6.66 1.43
N ARG A 312 3.92 6.03 2.59
CA ARG A 312 2.60 5.94 3.24
C ARG A 312 2.65 6.60 4.61
N PHE A 313 2.24 7.86 4.70
CA PHE A 313 2.35 8.68 5.92
C PHE A 313 3.74 8.53 6.56
N ASP A 314 4.74 8.75 5.74
CA ASP A 314 6.13 8.38 6.02
C ASP A 314 6.88 9.54 6.67
N PHE A 315 7.15 9.44 7.97
CA PHE A 315 7.94 10.43 8.70
C PHE A 315 9.39 10.43 8.23
N LYS A 316 9.80 11.52 7.59
CA LYS A 316 11.19 11.76 7.16
C LYS A 316 12.00 12.49 8.23
N ILE A 317 11.36 13.40 8.95
CA ILE A 317 11.89 14.08 10.13
C ILE A 317 10.78 14.11 11.19
N LYS A 318 11.11 13.73 12.41
CA LYS A 318 10.19 13.82 13.54
C LYS A 318 10.95 14.23 14.80
N ASN A 319 10.99 15.53 15.08
CA ASN A 319 11.62 16.08 16.28
C ASN A 319 10.86 17.34 16.73
N ASP A 320 11.33 17.98 17.79
CA ASP A 320 10.66 19.15 18.37
C ASP A 320 10.77 20.42 17.53
N GLN A 321 11.74 20.47 16.63
CA GLN A 321 12.01 21.64 15.79
C GLN A 321 11.20 21.60 14.49
N VAL A 322 11.11 20.45 13.84
CA VAL A 322 10.41 20.30 12.58
C VAL A 322 9.91 18.87 12.39
N VAL A 323 8.74 18.77 11.77
CA VAL A 323 8.17 17.48 11.33
C VAL A 323 8.04 17.51 9.82
N PHE A 324 8.51 16.45 9.17
CA PHE A 324 8.36 16.29 7.73
C PHE A 324 7.88 14.89 7.38
N LEU A 325 6.76 14.85 6.63
CA LEU A 325 6.17 13.61 6.15
C LEU A 325 6.08 13.60 4.62
N SER A 326 6.16 12.40 4.06
CA SER A 326 5.84 12.12 2.66
C SER A 326 4.66 11.16 2.59
N ASP A 327 3.65 11.48 1.79
CA ASP A 327 2.49 10.63 1.61
C ASP A 327 2.12 10.46 0.14
N TYR A 328 1.85 9.23 -0.24
CA TYR A 328 1.43 8.85 -1.58
C TYR A 328 0.01 9.29 -1.92
N ALA A 329 -0.76 9.78 -0.96
CA ALA A 329 -2.15 10.21 -1.13
C ALA A 329 -2.32 11.06 -2.38
N HIS A 330 -3.24 10.67 -3.25
CA HIS A 330 -3.46 11.29 -4.57
C HIS A 330 -4.95 11.36 -4.96
N HIS A 331 -5.83 10.77 -4.18
CA HIS A 331 -7.28 10.88 -4.31
C HIS A 331 -7.82 11.82 -3.23
N PRO A 332 -8.89 12.60 -3.46
CA PRO A 332 -9.41 13.55 -2.46
C PRO A 332 -9.71 12.93 -1.10
N SER A 333 -10.27 11.73 -1.06
CA SER A 333 -10.57 11.03 0.20
C SER A 333 -9.30 10.66 0.98
N GLU A 334 -8.27 10.22 0.30
CA GLU A 334 -6.97 9.89 0.91
C GLU A 334 -6.30 11.16 1.45
N ILE A 335 -6.32 12.25 0.67
CA ILE A 335 -5.76 13.55 1.09
C ILE A 335 -6.49 14.08 2.30
N LYS A 336 -7.83 14.06 2.29
CA LYS A 336 -8.64 14.48 3.43
C LYS A 336 -8.26 13.70 4.69
N GLN A 337 -8.09 12.40 4.58
CA GLN A 337 -7.72 11.53 5.70
C GLN A 337 -6.33 11.86 6.24
N SER A 338 -5.34 12.04 5.37
CA SER A 338 -3.99 12.44 5.76
C SER A 338 -3.98 13.83 6.43
N VAL A 339 -4.71 14.78 5.87
CA VAL A 339 -4.82 16.14 6.40
C VAL A 339 -5.47 16.17 7.79
N LEU A 340 -6.58 15.46 7.97
CA LEU A 340 -7.26 15.37 9.26
C LEU A 340 -6.37 14.68 10.30
N SER A 341 -5.66 13.63 9.92
CA SER A 341 -4.77 12.88 10.80
C SER A 341 -3.60 13.73 11.29
N ILE A 342 -2.95 14.45 10.38
CA ILE A 342 -1.82 15.30 10.78
C ILE A 342 -2.27 16.49 11.62
N ARG A 343 -3.47 17.04 11.33
CA ARG A 343 -4.07 18.11 12.13
C ARG A 343 -4.39 17.63 13.56
N GLU A 344 -4.93 16.45 13.71
CA GLU A 344 -5.22 15.85 15.00
C GLU A 344 -3.95 15.58 15.82
N LEU A 345 -2.89 15.14 15.15
CA LEU A 345 -1.62 14.83 15.76
C LEU A 345 -0.84 16.08 16.20
N TYR A 346 -0.97 17.19 15.47
CA TYR A 346 -0.25 18.45 15.70
C TYR A 346 -1.23 19.64 15.70
N LYS A 347 -2.11 19.69 16.70
CA LYS A 347 -3.21 20.68 16.77
C LYS A 347 -2.74 22.14 16.77
N ASP A 348 -1.64 22.43 17.45
CA ASP A 348 -1.17 23.78 17.70
C ASP A 348 -0.03 24.22 16.77
N LYS A 349 0.32 23.40 15.79
CA LYS A 349 1.40 23.71 14.85
C LYS A 349 0.86 24.15 13.48
N LYS A 350 1.61 25.04 12.83
CA LYS A 350 1.34 25.40 11.43
C LYS A 350 1.66 24.20 10.53
N ILE A 351 0.69 23.78 9.72
CA ILE A 351 0.85 22.67 8.78
C ILE A 351 0.86 23.20 7.35
N THR A 352 1.94 22.95 6.65
CA THR A 352 2.14 23.30 5.24
C THR A 352 2.15 22.02 4.41
N ALA A 353 1.39 22.01 3.31
CA ALA A 353 1.41 20.92 2.34
C ALA A 353 2.01 21.37 1.02
N ILE A 354 2.78 20.47 0.40
CA ILE A 354 3.16 20.56 -1.01
C ILE A 354 2.39 19.46 -1.72
N PHE A 355 1.52 19.84 -2.64
CA PHE A 355 0.69 18.88 -3.36
C PHE A 355 0.99 18.90 -4.86
N GLN A 356 1.34 17.74 -5.40
CA GLN A 356 1.44 17.49 -6.84
C GLN A 356 0.19 16.71 -7.29
N PRO A 357 -0.75 17.34 -8.00
CA PRO A 357 -1.89 16.62 -8.55
C PRO A 357 -1.42 15.55 -9.55
N HIS A 358 -2.10 14.42 -9.56
CA HIS A 358 -1.80 13.29 -10.43
C HIS A 358 -2.95 13.10 -11.42
N LEU A 359 -2.65 13.15 -12.71
CA LEU A 359 -3.55 13.07 -13.85
C LEU A 359 -4.40 14.33 -14.09
N TYR A 360 -4.52 14.70 -15.36
CA TYR A 360 -5.39 15.80 -15.79
C TYR A 360 -6.86 15.46 -15.61
N THR A 361 -7.28 14.23 -15.94
CA THR A 361 -8.67 13.79 -15.80
C THR A 361 -9.13 13.82 -14.35
N ARG A 362 -8.31 13.34 -13.43
CA ARG A 362 -8.62 13.35 -11.99
C ARG A 362 -8.72 14.77 -11.45
N THR A 363 -7.82 15.66 -11.85
CA THR A 363 -7.86 17.07 -11.46
C THR A 363 -9.11 17.76 -11.97
N ARG A 364 -9.45 17.54 -13.25
CA ARG A 364 -10.69 18.09 -13.85
C ARG A 364 -11.94 17.65 -13.09
N ASP A 365 -12.02 16.37 -12.75
CA ASP A 365 -13.21 15.78 -12.16
C ASP A 365 -13.34 16.07 -10.66
N PHE A 366 -12.23 16.29 -9.94
CA PHE A 366 -12.20 16.38 -8.48
C PHE A 366 -11.53 17.63 -7.91
N TYR A 367 -11.26 18.65 -8.70
CA TYR A 367 -10.52 19.83 -8.23
C TYR A 367 -11.17 20.50 -7.02
N GLN A 368 -12.51 20.52 -6.95
CA GLN A 368 -13.23 21.10 -5.80
C GLN A 368 -12.99 20.26 -4.53
N ASP A 369 -13.07 18.95 -4.64
CA ASP A 369 -12.85 18.05 -3.51
C ASP A 369 -11.40 18.11 -3.02
N PHE A 370 -10.42 18.24 -3.92
CA PHE A 370 -9.03 18.51 -3.57
C PHE A 370 -8.89 19.82 -2.82
N ALA A 371 -9.48 20.88 -3.33
CA ALA A 371 -9.43 22.20 -2.71
C ALA A 371 -10.06 22.18 -1.30
N ASP A 372 -11.21 21.54 -1.14
CA ASP A 372 -11.90 21.42 0.15
C ASP A 372 -11.05 20.67 1.17
N SER A 373 -10.42 19.57 0.76
CA SER A 373 -9.56 18.77 1.62
C SER A 373 -8.30 19.54 2.04
N LEU A 374 -7.62 20.18 1.09
CA LEU A 374 -6.41 20.96 1.36
C LEU A 374 -6.69 22.23 2.17
N SER A 375 -7.88 22.78 2.07
CA SER A 375 -8.29 23.99 2.80
C SER A 375 -8.39 23.80 4.32
N LEU A 376 -8.29 22.57 4.79
CA LEU A 376 -8.20 22.24 6.22
C LEU A 376 -6.81 22.52 6.80
N LEU A 377 -5.83 22.81 5.95
CA LEU A 377 -4.46 23.15 6.32
C LEU A 377 -4.25 24.67 6.48
N ASP A 378 -3.07 25.04 6.97
CA ASP A 378 -2.70 26.46 7.14
C ASP A 378 -2.09 27.04 5.88
N GLU A 379 -1.32 26.25 5.14
CA GLU A 379 -0.65 26.66 3.91
C GLU A 379 -0.61 25.54 2.89
N VAL A 380 -0.83 25.88 1.62
CA VAL A 380 -0.79 24.95 0.49
C VAL A 380 0.11 25.48 -0.61
N ILE A 381 1.08 24.68 -1.01
CA ILE A 381 1.94 24.90 -2.17
C ILE A 381 1.57 23.87 -3.23
N LEU A 382 1.11 24.35 -4.40
CA LEU A 382 0.72 23.47 -5.51
C LEU A 382 1.81 23.44 -6.57
N THR A 383 2.14 22.25 -7.05
CA THR A 383 3.01 22.07 -8.22
C THR A 383 2.18 21.76 -9.46
N ASP A 384 2.83 21.72 -10.62
CA ASP A 384 2.17 21.32 -11.86
C ASP A 384 1.64 19.88 -11.77
N ILE A 385 0.59 19.59 -12.54
CA ILE A 385 0.00 18.24 -12.63
C ILE A 385 1.04 17.27 -13.17
N TYR A 386 1.18 16.11 -12.53
CA TYR A 386 1.94 14.99 -13.04
C TYR A 386 1.08 14.21 -14.05
N PRO A 387 1.46 14.19 -15.36
CA PRO A 387 0.58 13.68 -16.40
C PRO A 387 0.50 12.15 -16.45
N ALA A 388 1.51 11.44 -15.96
CA ALA A 388 1.64 9.98 -16.10
C ALA A 388 1.53 9.56 -17.59
N ARG A 389 0.41 8.97 -17.98
CA ARG A 389 0.16 8.51 -19.36
C ARG A 389 -0.74 9.45 -20.15
N GLU A 390 -1.23 10.50 -19.50
CA GLU A 390 -2.17 11.42 -20.14
C GLU A 390 -1.45 12.52 -20.92
N THR A 391 -2.16 13.06 -21.91
CA THR A 391 -1.80 14.32 -22.55
C THR A 391 -2.51 15.48 -21.86
N PRO A 392 -1.94 16.69 -21.87
CA PRO A 392 -2.58 17.86 -21.28
C PRO A 392 -3.99 18.10 -21.82
N ILE A 393 -4.91 18.45 -20.93
CA ILE A 393 -6.27 18.84 -21.27
C ILE A 393 -6.34 20.37 -21.22
N PRO A 394 -6.78 21.07 -22.29
CA PRO A 394 -6.90 22.53 -22.29
C PRO A 394 -7.73 23.03 -21.10
N GLY A 395 -7.21 24.03 -20.39
CA GLY A 395 -7.87 24.63 -19.22
C GLY A 395 -7.74 23.83 -17.92
N VAL A 396 -7.10 22.69 -17.93
CA VAL A 396 -6.90 21.85 -16.72
C VAL A 396 -5.46 22.00 -16.24
N THR A 397 -5.30 22.72 -15.15
CA THR A 397 -4.02 22.93 -14.44
C THR A 397 -4.26 22.91 -12.94
N SER A 398 -3.19 22.95 -12.16
CA SER A 398 -3.27 23.09 -10.69
C SER A 398 -3.98 24.38 -10.25
N LYS A 399 -4.10 25.36 -11.13
CA LYS A 399 -4.82 26.60 -10.87
C LYS A 399 -6.30 26.36 -10.55
N LEU A 400 -6.91 25.31 -11.08
CA LEU A 400 -8.29 24.92 -10.72
C LEU A 400 -8.42 24.67 -9.21
N ILE A 401 -7.44 23.99 -8.62
CA ILE A 401 -7.41 23.73 -7.18
C ILE A 401 -7.08 25.03 -6.43
N TYR A 402 -6.06 25.75 -6.89
CA TYR A 402 -5.61 27.01 -6.30
C TYR A 402 -6.75 28.03 -6.16
N ASP A 403 -7.53 28.24 -7.22
CA ASP A 403 -8.62 29.22 -7.25
C ASP A 403 -9.81 28.83 -6.35
N ASN A 404 -9.93 27.54 -6.00
CA ASN A 404 -11.03 27.00 -5.18
C ASN A 404 -10.62 26.71 -3.73
N LEU A 405 -9.38 27.02 -3.34
CA LEU A 405 -8.97 26.96 -1.95
C LEU A 405 -9.72 28.02 -1.12
N ARG A 406 -9.95 27.73 0.14
CA ARG A 406 -10.64 28.57 1.09
C ARG A 406 -10.04 30.00 1.10
N PRO A 407 -10.87 31.06 1.14
CA PRO A 407 -10.39 32.44 1.29
C PRO A 407 -9.51 32.59 2.55
N GLY A 408 -8.40 33.31 2.43
CA GLY A 408 -7.50 33.62 3.55
C GLY A 408 -6.48 32.53 3.88
N ILE A 409 -6.51 31.37 3.21
CA ILE A 409 -5.43 30.38 3.36
C ILE A 409 -4.15 30.90 2.69
N GLU A 410 -3.00 30.65 3.30
CA GLU A 410 -1.73 30.88 2.62
C GLU A 410 -1.59 29.89 1.46
N LYS A 411 -1.35 30.40 0.26
CA LYS A 411 -1.26 29.56 -0.93
C LYS A 411 -0.28 30.11 -1.94
N SER A 412 0.38 29.20 -2.63
CA SER A 412 1.27 29.50 -3.74
C SER A 412 1.28 28.39 -4.77
N MET A 413 1.78 28.70 -5.96
CA MET A 413 2.05 27.72 -7.01
C MET A 413 3.49 27.85 -7.45
N CYS A 414 4.13 26.73 -7.73
CA CYS A 414 5.50 26.71 -8.23
C CYS A 414 5.72 25.49 -9.11
N LYS A 415 6.81 25.51 -9.85
CA LYS A 415 7.35 24.29 -10.43
C LYS A 415 8.05 23.47 -9.35
N LYS A 416 8.08 22.15 -9.52
CA LYS A 416 8.75 21.26 -8.54
C LYS A 416 10.23 21.62 -8.34
N GLU A 417 10.90 22.11 -9.36
CA GLU A 417 12.30 22.56 -9.30
C GLU A 417 12.50 23.80 -8.42
N GLU A 418 11.42 24.54 -8.15
CA GLU A 418 11.45 25.77 -7.34
C GLU A 418 11.13 25.54 -5.85
N ILE A 419 10.75 24.31 -5.48
CA ILE A 419 10.30 23.96 -4.12
C ILE A 419 11.31 24.36 -3.05
N LEU A 420 12.58 24.01 -3.26
CA LEU A 420 13.64 24.31 -2.28
C LEU A 420 13.80 25.81 -2.06
N ASN A 421 13.73 26.60 -3.13
CA ASN A 421 13.85 28.05 -3.04
C ASN A 421 12.67 28.67 -2.26
N ILE A 422 11.45 28.16 -2.48
CA ILE A 422 10.27 28.64 -1.76
C ILE A 422 10.35 28.30 -0.26
N LEU A 423 10.84 27.11 0.08
CA LEU A 423 10.96 26.67 1.47
C LEU A 423 11.97 27.50 2.28
N LYS A 424 13.03 28.01 1.66
CA LYS A 424 14.10 28.79 2.33
C LYS A 424 13.57 30.03 3.06
N ASP A 425 12.51 30.62 2.55
CA ASP A 425 11.96 31.87 3.10
C ASP A 425 10.79 31.63 4.07
N LYS A 426 10.56 30.35 4.45
CA LYS A 426 9.43 29.96 5.29
C LYS A 426 9.87 29.36 6.62
N ASN A 427 9.14 29.71 7.67
CA ASN A 427 9.25 28.99 8.94
C ASN A 427 8.35 27.75 8.90
N ILE A 428 8.94 26.59 8.69
CA ILE A 428 8.25 25.29 8.61
C ILE A 428 8.23 24.65 9.99
N GLU A 429 7.05 24.40 10.52
CA GLU A 429 6.84 23.60 11.71
C GLU A 429 6.49 22.15 11.37
N VAL A 430 5.47 21.94 10.51
CA VAL A 430 5.08 20.63 9.98
C VAL A 430 4.90 20.75 8.47
N LEU A 431 5.60 19.93 7.72
CA LEU A 431 5.50 19.85 6.27
C LEU A 431 5.06 18.46 5.85
N ILE A 432 4.10 18.40 4.92
CA ILE A 432 3.70 17.15 4.27
C ILE A 432 3.78 17.31 2.74
N THR A 433 4.45 16.38 2.07
CA THR A 433 4.36 16.24 0.61
C THR A 433 3.29 15.22 0.26
N LEU A 434 2.41 15.56 -0.68
CA LEU A 434 1.28 14.75 -1.12
C LEU A 434 1.36 14.51 -2.61
N GLY A 435 1.17 13.28 -3.03
CA GLY A 435 1.07 12.92 -4.45
C GLY A 435 1.71 11.59 -4.81
N ALA A 436 1.21 10.99 -5.89
CA ALA A 436 1.67 9.73 -6.44
C ALA A 436 2.74 9.88 -7.54
N GLY A 437 3.02 11.12 -7.94
CA GLY A 437 3.95 11.43 -9.02
C GLY A 437 5.41 11.52 -8.57
N ASP A 438 6.19 12.25 -9.36
CA ASP A 438 7.62 12.38 -9.16
C ASP A 438 8.04 13.41 -8.10
N ILE A 439 7.09 13.99 -7.38
CA ILE A 439 7.35 14.83 -6.19
C ILE A 439 8.22 14.08 -5.17
N ASP A 440 8.09 12.78 -5.11
CA ASP A 440 8.86 11.92 -4.22
C ASP A 440 10.38 12.00 -4.47
N ASN A 441 10.79 12.30 -5.69
CA ASN A 441 12.21 12.48 -6.03
C ASN A 441 12.86 13.69 -5.32
N TYR A 442 12.05 14.64 -4.87
CA TYR A 442 12.51 15.85 -4.17
C TYR A 442 12.55 15.66 -2.65
N VAL A 443 11.97 14.60 -2.12
CA VAL A 443 11.89 14.36 -0.68
C VAL A 443 13.26 14.31 0.00
N PRO A 444 14.31 13.63 -0.53
CA PRO A 444 15.62 13.64 0.10
C PRO A 444 16.24 15.05 0.19
N GLU A 445 16.08 15.86 -0.85
CA GLU A 445 16.62 17.23 -0.89
C GLU A 445 15.85 18.17 0.05
N ILE A 446 14.52 18.03 0.11
CA ILE A 446 13.68 18.77 1.06
C ILE A 446 14.08 18.44 2.50
N LYS A 447 14.30 17.17 2.80
CA LYS A 447 14.77 16.75 4.12
C LYS A 447 16.07 17.42 4.50
N LYS A 448 17.06 17.39 3.63
CA LYS A 448 18.37 18.05 3.87
C LYS A 448 18.22 19.55 4.09
N GLU A 449 17.40 20.22 3.30
CA GLU A 449 17.19 21.66 3.42
C GLU A 449 16.51 22.01 4.75
N LEU A 450 15.49 21.27 5.18
CA LEU A 450 14.84 21.50 6.46
C LEU A 450 15.79 21.28 7.65
N GLU A 451 16.61 20.25 7.60
CA GLU A 451 17.64 19.97 8.61
C GLU A 451 18.67 21.10 8.66
N ARG A 452 19.12 21.60 7.49
CA ARG A 452 20.05 22.73 7.41
C ARG A 452 19.45 24.00 8.02
N MET A 453 18.23 24.36 7.63
CA MET A 453 17.54 25.56 8.13
C MET A 453 17.43 25.59 9.66
N LYS A 454 17.17 24.43 10.27
CA LYS A 454 17.01 24.32 11.73
C LYS A 454 18.34 24.26 12.48
N ASN A 455 19.44 23.91 11.82
CA ASN A 455 20.76 23.95 12.42
C ASN A 455 21.40 25.36 12.37
N ASP A 456 20.90 26.22 11.47
CA ASP A 456 21.38 27.60 11.30
C ASP A 456 20.61 28.60 12.22
N GLU A 457 19.52 28.18 12.87
CA GLU A 457 18.78 28.92 13.92
C GLU A 457 19.37 28.67 15.32
#